data_00a074c887bdcc8ac82c75c6bca33e00
#
_entry.id   00a074c887bdcc8ac82c75c6bca33e00
#
_cell.length_a   1.000
_cell.length_b   1.000
_cell.length_c   1.000
_cell.angle_alpha   90.00
_cell.angle_beta   90.00
_cell.angle_gamma   90.00
#
_symmetry.space_group_name_H-M   'P 1'
#
loop_
_entity.id
_entity.type
_entity.pdbx_description
1 polymer ?
#
loop_
_entity_poly.entity_id
_entity_poly.type
_entity_poly.pdbx_seq_one_letter_code
_entity_poly.pdbx_strand_id
1 'polypeptide(L)'
;MREFTQAIYESLPFAAAAMFSSEYASETTFLVPDDDLTAELYIKMTETLKNKGFQQYEVSNFALKGFESRHNCRYWKCLDYIGIGPSAHSCNNGKRFAVERNLNEFINNEIQKVTITDENPCTFEEYAMLRLRLTEGLDLNAFPEHKDSILKKIPALIKSGYINYNNDNISLTPNGFLVSNSVIEYLVF
;
A
#
# COMPACT_ATOMS: atom_id res chain seq x y z
N MET A 1 -14.77 -11.25 9.72
CA MET A 1 -13.78 -12.08 9.01
C MET A 1 -14.42 -13.11 8.08
N ARG A 2 -15.33 -13.98 8.54
CA ARG A 2 -15.97 -14.99 7.68
C ARG A 2 -16.73 -14.40 6.47
N GLU A 3 -17.50 -13.33 6.66
CA GLU A 3 -18.28 -12.69 5.58
C GLU A 3 -17.40 -12.00 4.53
N PHE A 4 -16.25 -11.43 4.94
CA PHE A 4 -15.28 -10.85 4.03
C PHE A 4 -14.64 -11.92 3.15
N THR A 5 -14.19 -13.01 3.75
CA THR A 5 -13.63 -14.16 3.04
C THR A 5 -14.66 -14.78 2.09
N GLN A 6 -15.91 -14.91 2.51
CA GLN A 6 -16.99 -15.44 1.70
C GLN A 6 -17.27 -14.55 0.48
N ALA A 7 -17.29 -13.22 0.64
CA ALA A 7 -17.52 -12.28 -0.45
C ALA A 7 -16.40 -12.33 -1.52
N ILE A 8 -15.15 -12.53 -1.09
CA ILE A 8 -14.02 -12.74 -2.00
C ILE A 8 -14.17 -14.09 -2.74
N TYR A 9 -14.49 -15.16 -2.02
CA TYR A 9 -14.70 -16.50 -2.63
C TYR A 9 -15.83 -16.51 -3.65
N GLU A 10 -16.93 -15.82 -3.38
CA GLU A 10 -18.08 -15.74 -4.31
C GLU A 10 -17.79 -14.87 -5.54
N SER A 11 -16.88 -13.88 -5.41
CA SER A 11 -16.51 -12.96 -6.52
C SER A 11 -15.34 -13.44 -7.36
N LEU A 12 -14.47 -14.30 -6.81
CA LEU A 12 -13.23 -14.77 -7.42
C LEU A 12 -13.08 -16.29 -7.29
N PRO A 13 -13.80 -17.10 -8.06
CA PRO A 13 -13.77 -18.56 -7.90
C PRO A 13 -12.38 -19.21 -8.09
N PHE A 14 -11.39 -18.50 -8.64
CA PHE A 14 -10.05 -19.05 -8.90
C PHE A 14 -8.87 -18.23 -8.32
N ALA A 15 -8.91 -16.91 -8.29
CA ALA A 15 -7.75 -16.10 -7.86
C ALA A 15 -7.54 -16.10 -6.34
N ALA A 16 -8.59 -16.25 -5.55
CA ALA A 16 -8.47 -16.31 -4.08
C ALA A 16 -7.77 -17.59 -3.59
N ALA A 17 -7.90 -18.70 -4.30
CA ALA A 17 -7.20 -19.95 -3.97
C ALA A 17 -5.68 -19.82 -4.11
N ALA A 18 -5.19 -19.04 -5.06
CA ALA A 18 -3.77 -18.85 -5.31
C ALA A 18 -3.07 -17.98 -4.23
N MET A 19 -3.78 -17.06 -3.60
CA MET A 19 -3.21 -16.22 -2.53
C MET A 19 -3.15 -16.89 -1.15
N PHE A 20 -3.95 -17.93 -0.91
CA PHE A 20 -4.07 -18.56 0.42
C PHE A 20 -3.44 -19.94 0.55
N SER A 21 -2.87 -20.51 -0.50
CA SER A 21 -2.34 -21.88 -0.49
C SER A 21 -0.85 -21.99 -0.81
N SER A 22 0.01 -21.38 0.02
CA SER A 22 1.44 -21.71 -0.02
C SER A 22 1.75 -23.17 0.42
N GLU A 23 0.80 -23.84 1.06
CA GLU A 23 0.97 -25.23 1.51
C GLU A 23 0.58 -26.30 0.45
N TYR A 24 -0.11 -25.94 -0.63
CA TYR A 24 -0.56 -26.88 -1.67
C TYR A 24 0.15 -26.71 -3.02
N ALA A 25 1.21 -25.92 -3.09
CA ALA A 25 1.88 -25.55 -4.35
C ALA A 25 2.78 -26.64 -4.97
N SER A 26 2.83 -27.85 -4.43
CA SER A 26 3.80 -28.86 -4.94
C SER A 26 3.31 -29.72 -6.11
N GLU A 27 2.03 -29.71 -6.48
CA GLU A 27 1.52 -30.62 -7.53
C GLU A 27 0.49 -30.03 -8.51
N THR A 28 0.12 -28.76 -8.43
CA THR A 28 -0.83 -28.14 -9.37
C THR A 28 -0.17 -27.01 -10.14
N THR A 29 -0.10 -27.12 -11.45
CA THR A 29 0.28 -26.00 -12.33
C THR A 29 -0.84 -24.97 -12.28
N PHE A 30 -0.72 -23.95 -11.42
CA PHE A 30 -1.64 -22.81 -11.43
C PHE A 30 -1.41 -22.00 -12.69
N LEU A 31 -2.42 -21.86 -13.52
CA LEU A 31 -2.43 -20.89 -14.60
C LEU A 31 -2.53 -19.50 -13.93
N VAL A 32 -1.42 -18.79 -13.91
CA VAL A 32 -1.40 -17.38 -13.51
C VAL A 32 -2.14 -16.59 -14.58
N PRO A 33 -3.17 -15.80 -14.22
CA PRO A 33 -3.85 -14.94 -15.18
C PRO A 33 -2.84 -14.01 -15.87
N ASP A 34 -3.07 -13.68 -17.13
CA ASP A 34 -2.33 -12.63 -17.80
C ASP A 34 -2.67 -11.24 -17.18
N ASP A 35 -1.93 -10.23 -17.57
CA ASP A 35 -2.05 -8.89 -17.01
C ASP A 35 -3.44 -8.28 -17.26
N ASP A 36 -4.04 -8.52 -18.42
CA ASP A 36 -5.37 -8.00 -18.77
C ASP A 36 -6.46 -8.63 -17.90
N LEU A 37 -6.44 -9.95 -17.74
CA LEU A 37 -7.37 -10.66 -16.86
C LEU A 37 -7.18 -10.27 -15.40
N THR A 38 -5.93 -10.08 -14.97
CA THR A 38 -5.61 -9.62 -13.61
C THR A 38 -6.19 -8.24 -13.34
N ALA A 39 -6.07 -7.32 -14.31
CA ALA A 39 -6.66 -5.98 -14.21
C ALA A 39 -8.20 -6.03 -14.17
N GLU A 40 -8.84 -6.84 -15.01
CA GLU A 40 -10.28 -7.03 -14.99
C GLU A 40 -10.78 -7.57 -13.66
N LEU A 41 -10.11 -8.59 -13.13
CA LEU A 41 -10.44 -9.20 -11.85
C LEU A 41 -10.29 -8.21 -10.69
N TYR A 42 -9.25 -7.37 -10.71
CA TYR A 42 -9.06 -6.32 -9.70
C TYR A 42 -10.21 -5.31 -9.70
N ILE A 43 -10.61 -4.81 -10.86
CA ILE A 43 -11.73 -3.87 -10.98
C ILE A 43 -13.02 -4.52 -10.48
N LYS A 44 -13.33 -5.73 -10.94
CA LYS A 44 -14.52 -6.48 -10.52
C LYS A 44 -14.55 -6.74 -9.00
N MET A 45 -13.41 -7.09 -8.40
CA MET A 45 -13.26 -7.25 -6.97
C MET A 45 -13.57 -5.95 -6.22
N THR A 46 -12.98 -4.84 -6.68
CA THR A 46 -13.18 -3.52 -6.07
C THR A 46 -14.65 -3.12 -6.09
N GLU A 47 -15.34 -3.29 -7.22
CA GLU A 47 -16.77 -3.00 -7.36
C GLU A 47 -17.63 -3.92 -6.47
N THR A 48 -17.31 -5.21 -6.44
CA THR A 48 -18.06 -6.20 -5.63
C THR A 48 -17.95 -5.86 -4.14
N LEU A 49 -16.76 -5.56 -3.65
CA LEU A 49 -16.52 -5.19 -2.26
C LEU A 49 -17.22 -3.88 -1.90
N LYS A 50 -17.16 -2.88 -2.79
CA LYS A 50 -17.87 -1.61 -2.62
C LYS A 50 -19.38 -1.82 -2.49
N ASN A 51 -19.98 -2.67 -3.34
CA ASN A 51 -21.42 -2.99 -3.30
C ASN A 51 -21.82 -3.73 -2.01
N LYS A 52 -20.87 -4.39 -1.34
CA LYS A 52 -21.05 -5.03 -0.03
C LYS A 52 -20.69 -4.11 1.16
N GLY A 53 -20.42 -2.83 0.91
CA GLY A 53 -20.15 -1.81 1.93
C GLY A 53 -18.70 -1.70 2.36
N PHE A 54 -17.79 -2.48 1.78
CA PHE A 54 -16.36 -2.34 2.01
C PHE A 54 -15.81 -1.22 1.14
N GLN A 55 -14.97 -0.37 1.73
CA GLN A 55 -14.28 0.71 1.02
C GLN A 55 -12.80 0.35 0.88
N GLN A 56 -12.28 0.52 -0.32
CA GLN A 56 -10.84 0.50 -0.51
C GLN A 56 -10.25 1.69 0.25
N TYR A 57 -9.21 1.48 1.06
CA TYR A 57 -8.52 2.55 1.75
C TYR A 57 -7.04 2.65 1.34
N GLU A 58 -6.49 1.57 0.75
CA GLU A 58 -5.17 1.58 0.11
C GLU A 58 -5.15 0.57 -1.06
N VAL A 59 -4.02 0.48 -1.76
CA VAL A 59 -3.89 -0.26 -3.04
C VAL A 59 -4.40 -1.72 -2.99
N SER A 60 -4.25 -2.41 -1.86
CA SER A 60 -4.56 -3.85 -1.74
C SER A 60 -5.59 -4.17 -0.65
N ASN A 61 -6.01 -3.21 0.16
CA ASN A 61 -6.85 -3.49 1.32
C ASN A 61 -8.17 -2.70 1.32
N PHE A 62 -9.20 -3.40 1.78
CA PHE A 62 -10.57 -2.91 1.88
C PHE A 62 -11.07 -3.10 3.31
N ALA A 63 -11.90 -2.19 3.79
CA ALA A 63 -12.49 -2.26 5.12
C ALA A 63 -13.89 -1.66 5.14
N LEU A 64 -14.71 -2.03 6.12
CA LEU A 64 -15.85 -1.23 6.51
C LEU A 64 -15.33 0.09 7.11
N LYS A 65 -16.08 1.17 6.92
CA LYS A 65 -15.69 2.49 7.43
C LYS A 65 -15.38 2.44 8.93
N GLY A 66 -14.18 2.89 9.31
CA GLY A 66 -13.67 2.90 10.69
C GLY A 66 -12.98 1.60 11.13
N PHE A 67 -12.87 0.60 10.23
CA PHE A 67 -12.16 -0.65 10.48
C PHE A 67 -10.89 -0.81 9.63
N GLU A 68 -10.39 0.29 9.05
CA GLU A 68 -9.14 0.32 8.33
C GLU A 68 -7.98 -0.12 9.24
N SER A 69 -6.99 -0.84 8.70
CA SER A 69 -5.82 -1.26 9.47
C SER A 69 -5.02 -0.03 9.96
N ARG A 70 -5.18 0.31 11.23
CA ARG A 70 -4.46 1.42 11.86
C ARG A 70 -2.95 1.22 11.80
N HIS A 71 -2.49 -0.02 11.88
CA HIS A 71 -1.07 -0.37 11.80
C HIS A 71 -0.53 -0.08 10.39
N ASN A 72 -1.16 -0.61 9.34
CA ASN A 72 -0.73 -0.38 7.96
C ASN A 72 -0.78 1.11 7.59
N CYS A 73 -1.84 1.81 8.01
CA CYS A 73 -1.97 3.24 7.74
C CYS A 73 -0.85 4.08 8.36
N ARG A 74 -0.20 3.63 9.45
CA ARG A 74 0.96 4.36 10.00
C ARG A 74 2.13 4.39 9.04
N TYR A 75 2.42 3.27 8.38
CA TYR A 75 3.47 3.21 7.35
C TYR A 75 3.14 4.09 6.15
N TRP A 76 1.94 3.96 5.61
CA TRP A 76 1.49 4.74 4.46
C TRP A 76 1.45 6.25 4.71
N LYS A 77 1.26 6.67 5.96
CA LYS A 77 1.18 8.08 6.37
C LYS A 77 2.49 8.63 6.90
N CYS A 78 3.59 7.88 6.83
CA CYS A 78 4.88 8.26 7.40
C CYS A 78 4.80 8.65 8.89
N LEU A 79 3.97 7.96 9.67
CA LEU A 79 3.85 8.20 11.10
C LEU A 79 4.83 7.35 11.90
N ASP A 80 5.22 7.84 13.06
CA ASP A 80 6.10 7.10 13.97
C ASP A 80 5.51 5.74 14.37
N TYR A 81 6.35 4.72 14.41
CA TYR A 81 6.03 3.38 14.88
C TYR A 81 7.23 2.71 15.51
N ILE A 82 6.98 1.81 16.46
CA ILE A 82 7.99 1.01 17.13
C ILE A 82 7.71 -0.46 16.86
N GLY A 83 8.70 -1.15 16.29
CA GLY A 83 8.72 -2.59 16.15
C GLY A 83 9.42 -3.24 17.37
N ILE A 84 8.96 -4.43 17.74
CA ILE A 84 9.48 -5.19 18.89
C ILE A 84 9.93 -6.55 18.43
N GLY A 85 11.12 -6.95 18.85
CA GLY A 85 11.70 -8.27 18.59
C GLY A 85 12.78 -8.30 17.52
N PRO A 86 13.37 -9.49 17.26
CA PRO A 86 14.42 -9.66 16.26
C PRO A 86 13.93 -9.28 14.85
N SER A 87 14.77 -8.58 14.10
CA SER A 87 14.46 -8.04 12.77
C SER A 87 13.34 -6.98 12.74
N ALA A 88 12.85 -6.51 13.87
CA ALA A 88 11.83 -5.48 13.89
C ALA A 88 12.39 -4.14 13.40
N HIS A 89 11.62 -3.46 12.56
CA HIS A 89 11.91 -2.11 12.09
C HIS A 89 11.07 -1.09 12.85
N SER A 90 11.64 0.07 13.08
CA SER A 90 11.00 1.21 13.72
C SER A 90 11.25 2.48 12.92
N CYS A 91 10.34 3.43 13.00
CA CYS A 91 10.53 4.80 12.55
C CYS A 91 10.07 5.71 13.68
N ASN A 92 10.98 6.48 14.26
CA ASN A 92 10.67 7.36 15.37
C ASN A 92 11.67 8.51 15.47
N ASN A 93 11.16 9.70 15.84
CA ASN A 93 11.95 10.91 15.97
C ASN A 93 12.80 11.21 14.71
N GLY A 94 12.23 11.04 13.53
CA GLY A 94 12.89 11.34 12.23
C GLY A 94 14.02 10.39 11.87
N LYS A 95 14.06 9.19 12.44
CA LYS A 95 15.03 8.15 12.12
C LYS A 95 14.35 6.79 11.94
N ARG A 96 14.87 6.01 11.01
CA ARG A 96 14.47 4.60 10.87
C ARG A 96 15.59 3.71 11.38
N PHE A 97 15.24 2.70 12.13
CA PHE A 97 16.20 1.76 12.71
C PHE A 97 15.64 0.35 12.77
N ALA A 98 16.52 -0.63 12.84
CA ALA A 98 16.18 -2.04 12.90
C ALA A 98 16.89 -2.73 14.07
N VAL A 99 16.21 -3.68 14.69
CA VAL A 99 16.77 -4.60 15.67
C VAL A 99 17.50 -5.72 14.95
N GLU A 100 18.68 -6.11 15.41
CA GLU A 100 19.44 -7.21 14.83
C GLU A 100 18.65 -8.53 14.86
N ARG A 101 18.83 -9.33 13.80
CA ARG A 101 18.19 -10.63 13.70
C ARG A 101 18.92 -11.66 14.56
N ASN A 102 18.71 -11.61 15.87
CA ASN A 102 19.28 -12.60 16.80
C ASN A 102 18.20 -13.14 17.74
N LEU A 103 17.64 -14.27 17.38
CA LEU A 103 16.58 -14.92 18.16
C LEU A 103 17.08 -15.44 19.53
N ASN A 104 18.33 -15.91 19.61
CA ASN A 104 18.88 -16.43 20.85
C ASN A 104 19.05 -15.35 21.90
N GLU A 105 19.62 -14.19 21.54
CA GLU A 105 19.70 -13.02 22.43
C GLU A 105 18.33 -12.57 22.91
N PHE A 106 17.34 -12.55 22.01
CA PHE A 106 15.98 -12.18 22.36
C PHE A 106 15.35 -13.14 23.37
N ILE A 107 15.48 -14.45 23.16
CA ILE A 107 14.94 -15.48 24.09
C ILE A 107 15.63 -15.41 25.46
N ASN A 108 16.93 -15.13 25.48
CA ASN A 108 17.72 -15.01 26.70
C ASN A 108 17.54 -13.66 27.43
N ASN A 109 16.65 -12.79 26.93
CA ASN A 109 16.45 -11.41 27.42
C ASN A 109 17.73 -10.55 27.39
N GLU A 110 18.62 -10.80 26.45
CA GLU A 110 19.81 -9.97 26.24
C GLU A 110 19.44 -8.67 25.49
N ILE A 111 20.23 -7.61 25.70
CA ILE A 111 20.05 -6.35 24.99
C ILE A 111 20.41 -6.55 23.52
N GLN A 112 19.41 -6.43 22.66
CA GLN A 112 19.61 -6.56 21.22
C GLN A 112 20.23 -5.30 20.64
N LYS A 113 21.14 -5.49 19.68
CA LYS A 113 21.74 -4.40 18.94
C LYS A 113 20.70 -3.74 18.01
N VAL A 114 20.70 -2.40 18.05
CA VAL A 114 19.87 -1.57 17.17
C VAL A 114 20.77 -0.81 16.20
N THR A 115 20.43 -0.85 14.92
CA THR A 115 21.17 -0.16 13.87
C THR A 115 20.27 0.84 13.17
N ILE A 116 20.75 2.09 13.03
CA ILE A 116 20.05 3.10 12.22
C ILE A 116 20.18 2.70 10.76
N THR A 117 19.05 2.56 10.08
CA THR A 117 18.96 2.16 8.67
C THR A 117 18.70 3.35 7.76
N ASP A 118 18.16 4.46 8.32
CA ASP A 118 17.88 5.67 7.57
C ASP A 118 17.86 6.87 8.53
N GLU A 119 18.69 7.86 8.27
CA GLU A 119 18.82 9.08 9.10
C GLU A 119 17.80 10.16 8.72
N ASN A 120 17.15 10.04 7.57
CA ASN A 120 16.20 11.04 7.06
C ASN A 120 15.04 10.38 6.30
N PRO A 121 14.24 9.53 6.97
CA PRO A 121 13.08 8.88 6.35
C PRO A 121 12.00 9.90 5.98
N CYS A 122 11.09 9.46 5.12
CA CYS A 122 9.93 10.27 4.69
C CYS A 122 10.34 11.53 3.91
N THR A 123 11.38 11.42 3.06
CA THR A 123 11.64 12.44 2.03
C THR A 123 10.40 12.63 1.17
N PHE A 124 10.38 13.70 0.35
CA PHE A 124 9.25 13.94 -0.56
C PHE A 124 8.94 12.72 -1.44
N GLU A 125 9.96 12.08 -2.01
CA GLU A 125 9.81 10.93 -2.91
C GLU A 125 9.15 9.76 -2.18
N GLU A 126 9.65 9.42 -0.99
CA GLU A 126 9.06 8.35 -0.17
C GLU A 126 7.65 8.71 0.28
N TYR A 127 7.43 9.91 0.77
CA TYR A 127 6.12 10.38 1.20
C TYR A 127 5.10 10.32 0.06
N ALA A 128 5.44 10.85 -1.11
CA ALA A 128 4.56 10.82 -2.28
C ALA A 128 4.26 9.39 -2.75
N MET A 129 5.28 8.53 -2.77
CA MET A 129 5.13 7.12 -3.11
C MET A 129 4.16 6.40 -2.16
N LEU A 130 4.25 6.65 -0.86
CA LEU A 130 3.40 6.03 0.15
C LEU A 130 1.98 6.61 0.13
N ARG A 131 1.84 7.94 0.04
CA ARG A 131 0.55 8.63 0.04
C ARG A 131 -0.30 8.32 -1.18
N LEU A 132 0.31 8.19 -2.37
CA LEU A 132 -0.39 7.83 -3.60
C LEU A 132 -0.91 6.37 -3.59
N ARG A 133 -0.46 5.54 -2.66
CA ARG A 133 -1.04 4.20 -2.46
C ARG A 133 -2.28 4.18 -1.59
N LEU A 134 -2.61 5.30 -0.94
CA LEU A 134 -3.85 5.50 -0.19
C LEU A 134 -4.92 6.13 -1.08
N THR A 135 -6.18 5.77 -0.86
CA THR A 135 -7.32 6.47 -1.50
C THR A 135 -7.48 7.91 -1.04
N GLU A 136 -6.95 8.26 0.15
CA GLU A 136 -6.83 9.64 0.63
C GLU A 136 -5.92 10.49 -0.28
N GLY A 137 -4.89 9.87 -0.89
CA GLY A 137 -4.00 10.53 -1.83
C GLY A 137 -2.90 11.40 -1.20
N LEU A 138 -2.24 12.18 -2.06
CA LEU A 138 -1.13 13.07 -1.78
C LEU A 138 -1.61 14.52 -1.72
N ASP A 139 -1.45 15.16 -0.56
CA ASP A 139 -1.63 16.59 -0.38
C ASP A 139 -0.35 17.33 -0.81
N LEU A 140 -0.44 18.15 -1.86
CA LEU A 140 0.69 18.91 -2.39
C LEU A 140 1.13 20.06 -1.47
N ASN A 141 0.31 20.44 -0.49
CA ASN A 141 0.70 21.46 0.48
C ASN A 141 1.67 20.94 1.55
N ALA A 142 1.84 19.61 1.65
CA ALA A 142 2.84 19.01 2.54
C ALA A 142 4.29 19.30 2.07
N PHE A 143 4.50 19.51 0.75
CA PHE A 143 5.80 19.80 0.15
C PHE A 143 5.64 20.90 -0.92
N PRO A 144 5.45 22.16 -0.52
CA PRO A 144 5.16 23.26 -1.44
C PRO A 144 6.21 23.48 -2.54
N GLU A 145 7.48 23.15 -2.24
CA GLU A 145 8.62 23.28 -3.16
C GLU A 145 8.53 22.35 -4.37
N HIS A 146 7.80 21.23 -4.28
CA HIS A 146 7.60 20.28 -5.38
C HIS A 146 6.30 20.53 -6.15
N LYS A 147 5.40 21.38 -5.63
CA LYS A 147 4.06 21.58 -6.15
C LYS A 147 4.03 21.99 -7.61
N ASP A 148 4.81 23.00 -8.01
CA ASP A 148 4.81 23.53 -9.37
C ASP A 148 5.27 22.51 -10.41
N SER A 149 6.21 21.65 -10.07
CA SER A 149 6.68 20.57 -10.95
C SER A 149 5.61 19.52 -11.17
N ILE A 150 4.90 19.15 -10.11
CA ILE A 150 3.82 18.16 -10.14
C ILE A 150 2.60 18.70 -10.91
N LEU A 151 2.20 19.95 -10.68
CA LEU A 151 1.07 20.58 -11.35
C LEU A 151 1.18 20.53 -12.87
N LYS A 152 2.39 20.60 -13.43
CA LYS A 152 2.63 20.49 -14.88
C LYS A 152 2.32 19.09 -15.43
N LYS A 153 2.42 18.05 -14.60
CA LYS A 153 2.22 16.64 -14.98
C LYS A 153 0.76 16.20 -14.84
N ILE A 154 -0.02 16.85 -13.97
CA ILE A 154 -1.42 16.51 -13.67
C ILE A 154 -2.34 16.44 -14.91
N PRO A 155 -2.33 17.41 -15.85
CA PRO A 155 -3.27 17.38 -16.98
C PRO A 155 -3.18 16.10 -17.83
N ALA A 156 -1.98 15.56 -18.03
CA ALA A 156 -1.78 14.33 -18.78
C ALA A 156 -2.41 13.12 -18.06
N LEU A 157 -2.23 13.02 -16.76
CA LEU A 157 -2.75 11.91 -15.94
C LEU A 157 -4.27 11.97 -15.75
N ILE A 158 -4.85 13.17 -15.66
CA ILE A 158 -6.32 13.35 -15.66
C ILE A 158 -6.89 12.89 -17.01
N LYS A 159 -6.29 13.32 -18.12
CA LYS A 159 -6.71 12.93 -19.47
C LYS A 159 -6.66 11.41 -19.67
N SER A 160 -5.69 10.74 -19.07
CA SER A 160 -5.57 9.27 -19.10
C SER A 160 -6.51 8.56 -18.11
N GLY A 161 -7.23 9.30 -17.26
CA GLY A 161 -8.17 8.75 -16.29
C GLY A 161 -7.52 8.04 -15.10
N TYR A 162 -6.23 8.30 -14.81
CA TYR A 162 -5.49 7.62 -13.75
C TYR A 162 -5.56 8.31 -12.40
N ILE A 163 -5.81 9.63 -12.39
CA ILE A 163 -5.87 10.42 -11.14
C ILE A 163 -7.11 11.28 -11.07
N ASN A 164 -7.52 11.57 -9.83
CA ASN A 164 -8.35 12.71 -9.49
C ASN A 164 -7.47 13.81 -8.89
N TYR A 165 -7.79 15.07 -9.20
CA TYR A 165 -7.13 16.21 -8.59
C TYR A 165 -8.19 17.19 -8.08
N ASN A 166 -8.15 17.48 -6.78
CA ASN A 166 -9.08 18.41 -6.14
C ASN A 166 -8.43 19.04 -4.90
N ASN A 167 -8.54 20.35 -4.74
CA ASN A 167 -8.04 21.10 -3.57
C ASN A 167 -6.57 20.76 -3.22
N ASP A 168 -5.69 20.81 -4.23
CA ASP A 168 -4.26 20.46 -4.09
C ASP A 168 -3.99 19.03 -3.63
N ASN A 169 -4.97 18.14 -3.75
CA ASN A 169 -4.82 16.73 -3.44
C ASN A 169 -4.92 15.87 -4.71
N ILE A 170 -3.99 14.93 -4.88
CA ILE A 170 -3.95 13.93 -5.94
C ILE A 170 -4.33 12.59 -5.34
N SER A 171 -5.34 11.91 -5.89
CA SER A 171 -5.66 10.52 -5.55
C SER A 171 -5.74 9.67 -6.81
N LEU A 172 -5.38 8.38 -6.70
CA LEU A 172 -5.50 7.46 -7.81
C LEU A 172 -6.96 7.05 -8.03
N THR A 173 -7.34 6.89 -9.28
CA THR A 173 -8.58 6.19 -9.66
C THR A 173 -8.39 4.67 -9.55
N PRO A 174 -9.44 3.84 -9.65
CA PRO A 174 -9.26 2.40 -9.76
C PRO A 174 -8.32 1.98 -10.90
N ASN A 175 -8.38 2.63 -12.06
CA ASN A 175 -7.44 2.40 -13.17
C ASN A 175 -6.04 2.91 -12.83
N GLY A 176 -5.92 4.00 -12.08
CA GLY A 176 -4.64 4.51 -11.61
C GLY A 176 -3.95 3.56 -10.62
N PHE A 177 -4.71 2.83 -9.79
CA PHE A 177 -4.14 1.82 -8.89
C PHE A 177 -3.52 0.65 -9.65
N LEU A 178 -4.09 0.23 -10.78
CA LEU A 178 -3.51 -0.83 -11.63
C LEU A 178 -2.12 -0.48 -12.16
N VAL A 179 -1.87 0.81 -12.44
CA VAL A 179 -0.60 1.32 -12.96
C VAL A 179 0.10 2.27 -11.99
N SER A 180 -0.15 2.08 -10.70
CA SER A 180 0.28 2.99 -9.63
C SER A 180 1.78 3.29 -9.65
N ASN A 181 2.62 2.28 -9.88
CA ASN A 181 4.07 2.47 -9.94
C ASN A 181 4.46 3.44 -11.07
N SER A 182 3.91 3.28 -12.27
CA SER A 182 4.18 4.17 -13.41
C SER A 182 3.65 5.59 -13.19
N VAL A 183 2.48 5.73 -12.56
CA VAL A 183 1.92 7.05 -12.20
C VAL A 183 2.79 7.74 -11.16
N ILE A 184 3.23 7.00 -10.12
CA ILE A 184 4.11 7.52 -9.08
C ILE A 184 5.46 7.95 -9.66
N GLU A 185 6.08 7.08 -10.46
CA GLU A 185 7.34 7.38 -11.14
C GLU A 185 7.22 8.66 -11.99
N TYR A 186 6.20 8.77 -12.82
CA TYR A 186 5.95 9.95 -13.65
C TYR A 186 5.73 11.22 -12.83
N LEU A 187 5.01 11.14 -11.69
CA LEU A 187 4.73 12.32 -10.86
C LEU A 187 5.95 12.79 -10.07
N VAL A 188 6.71 11.86 -9.51
CA VAL A 188 7.73 12.14 -8.50
C VAL A 188 9.11 12.37 -9.14
N PHE A 189 9.44 11.63 -10.20
CA PHE A 189 10.73 11.68 -10.88
C PHE A 189 10.59 12.26 -12.30
#